data_179dd5b19d0b7245162b030ec2e0a467
#
_entry.id   179dd5b19d0b7245162b030ec2e0a467
#
_cell.length_a   1.000
_cell.length_b   1.000
_cell.length_c   1.000
_cell.angle_alpha   90.00
_cell.angle_beta   90.00
_cell.angle_gamma   90.00
#
_symmetry.space_group_name_H-M   'P 1'
#
loop_
_entity.id
_entity.type
_entity.pdbx_description
1 polymer ?
#
loop_
_entity_poly.entity_id
_entity_poly.type
_entity_poly.pdbx_seq_one_letter_code
_entity_poly.pdbx_strand_id
1 'polypeptide(L)'
;ARRLLYNSIILFISLSFPMFKNKLGKELSLRDYQKNIKRRVFDAWRNHACVMVQMPTGTGKTHLLASVIYDLLSAEPEQCVWIIAHRRELVEQIENTVARYGIRKENGQVRAMSIQWLSRHWNDIHNAPALIVIDEAHHALAESYKELWARYPHAKKLGMTATPCRPYRK
;
A
#
# COMPACT_ATOMS: atom_id res chain seq x y z
N ALA A 1 -4.51 -7.55 -14.41
CA ALA A 1 -3.55 -8.66 -14.52
C ALA A 1 -3.33 -9.27 -13.14
N ARG A 2 -3.30 -10.59 -13.08
CA ARG A 2 -3.02 -11.36 -11.85
C ARG A 2 -1.60 -11.88 -11.92
N ARG A 3 -0.88 -11.79 -10.84
CA ARG A 3 0.48 -12.30 -10.74
C ARG A 3 0.66 -13.03 -9.40
N LEU A 4 1.41 -14.12 -9.41
CA LEU A 4 1.80 -14.83 -8.21
C LEU A 4 3.06 -14.19 -7.62
N LEU A 5 3.01 -13.85 -6.35
CA LEU A 5 4.16 -13.47 -5.56
C LEU A 5 4.18 -14.37 -4.32
N TYR A 6 5.23 -15.19 -4.19
CA TYR A 6 5.39 -16.08 -3.04
C TYR A 6 4.14 -16.91 -2.71
N ASN A 7 3.51 -17.50 -3.74
CA ASN A 7 2.25 -18.24 -3.65
C ASN A 7 1.00 -17.40 -3.33
N SER A 8 1.09 -16.09 -3.38
CA SER A 8 -0.07 -15.19 -3.26
C SER A 8 -0.46 -14.65 -4.62
N ILE A 9 -1.76 -14.57 -4.88
CA ILE A 9 -2.27 -13.92 -6.08
C ILE A 9 -2.27 -12.41 -5.82
N ILE A 10 -1.59 -11.68 -6.70
CA ILE A 10 -1.51 -10.23 -6.65
C ILE A 10 -2.38 -9.64 -7.75
N LEU A 11 -3.27 -8.75 -7.38
CA LEU A 11 -4.01 -7.94 -8.33
C LEU A 11 -3.25 -6.64 -8.60
N PHE A 12 -2.96 -6.39 -9.88
CA PHE A 12 -2.38 -5.13 -10.31
C PHE A 12 -3.48 -4.16 -10.75
N ILE A 13 -3.47 -2.99 -10.14
CA ILE A 13 -4.27 -1.85 -10.57
C ILE A 13 -3.30 -0.87 -11.24
N SER A 14 -3.36 -0.81 -12.55
CA SER A 14 -2.54 0.12 -13.30
C SER A 14 -3.39 1.30 -13.78
N LEU A 15 -2.83 2.47 -13.68
CA LEU A 15 -3.43 3.70 -14.16
C LEU A 15 -2.63 4.18 -15.36
N SER A 16 -3.19 3.96 -16.53
CA SER A 16 -2.64 4.57 -17.73
C SER A 16 -3.05 6.03 -17.84
N PHE A 17 -2.19 6.84 -18.40
CA PHE A 17 -2.37 8.29 -18.56
C PHE A 17 -3.74 8.72 -19.11
N PRO A 18 -4.40 7.96 -20.00
CA PRO A 18 -5.72 8.31 -20.51
C PRO A 18 -6.85 8.27 -19.48
N MET A 19 -6.63 7.69 -18.29
CA MET A 19 -7.67 7.56 -17.27
C MET A 19 -7.95 8.86 -16.48
N PHE A 20 -7.17 9.90 -16.69
CA PHE A 20 -7.41 11.22 -16.10
C PHE A 20 -8.58 11.98 -16.74
N LYS A 21 -9.15 11.45 -17.82
CA LYS A 21 -10.32 12.02 -18.48
C LYS A 21 -11.53 11.14 -18.26
N ASN A 22 -12.64 11.76 -17.88
CA ASN A 22 -13.91 11.06 -17.85
C ASN A 22 -14.41 10.77 -19.28
N LYS A 23 -15.51 10.02 -19.39
CA LYS A 23 -16.13 9.70 -20.68
C LYS A 23 -16.52 10.95 -21.52
N LEU A 24 -16.57 12.12 -20.91
CA LEU A 24 -16.87 13.39 -21.56
C LEU A 24 -15.60 14.18 -21.92
N GLY A 25 -14.41 13.60 -21.77
CA GLY A 25 -13.15 14.26 -22.08
C GLY A 25 -12.69 15.32 -21.07
N LYS A 26 -13.38 15.46 -19.95
CA LYS A 26 -13.00 16.37 -18.85
C LYS A 26 -11.93 15.72 -17.99
N GLU A 27 -10.94 16.51 -17.57
CA GLU A 27 -9.98 16.05 -16.57
C GLU A 27 -10.72 15.70 -15.28
N LEU A 28 -10.45 14.49 -14.77
CA LEU A 28 -10.95 14.08 -13.48
C LEU A 28 -10.23 14.88 -12.40
N SER A 29 -10.98 15.37 -11.40
CA SER A 29 -10.34 15.93 -10.23
C SER A 29 -9.49 14.84 -9.55
N LEU A 30 -8.38 15.24 -8.94
CA LEU A 30 -7.52 14.32 -8.18
C LEU A 30 -8.33 13.56 -7.12
N ARG A 31 -9.33 14.20 -6.53
CA ARG A 31 -10.22 13.61 -5.53
C ARG A 31 -11.08 12.47 -6.09
N ASP A 32 -11.69 12.64 -7.28
CA ASP A 32 -12.52 11.59 -7.90
C ASP A 32 -11.69 10.39 -8.30
N TYR A 33 -10.51 10.66 -8.79
CA TYR A 33 -9.51 9.67 -9.14
C TYR A 33 -9.08 8.83 -7.94
N GLN A 34 -8.75 9.48 -6.82
CA GLN A 34 -8.38 8.82 -5.57
C GLN A 34 -9.52 7.96 -5.03
N LYS A 35 -10.75 8.45 -5.07
CA LYS A 35 -11.94 7.67 -4.66
C LYS A 35 -12.13 6.41 -5.49
N ASN A 36 -11.94 6.52 -6.80
CA ASN A 36 -12.06 5.38 -7.70
C ASN A 36 -11.02 4.30 -7.37
N ILE A 37 -9.76 4.69 -7.20
CA ILE A 37 -8.69 3.75 -6.85
C ILE A 37 -8.92 3.13 -5.50
N LYS A 38 -9.27 3.91 -4.50
CA LYS A 38 -9.56 3.41 -3.15
C LYS A 38 -10.67 2.36 -3.18
N ARG A 39 -11.74 2.61 -3.88
CA ARG A 39 -12.84 1.64 -4.05
C ARG A 39 -12.34 0.35 -4.69
N ARG A 40 -11.54 0.43 -5.75
CA ARG A 40 -10.98 -0.74 -6.43
C ARG A 40 -10.04 -1.54 -5.53
N VAL A 41 -9.26 -0.88 -4.70
CA VAL A 41 -8.38 -1.54 -3.73
C VAL A 41 -9.20 -2.31 -2.69
N PHE A 42 -10.20 -1.69 -2.08
CA PHE A 42 -11.05 -2.36 -1.10
C PHE A 42 -11.85 -3.52 -1.72
N ASP A 43 -12.38 -3.36 -2.92
CA ASP A 43 -13.05 -4.44 -3.64
C ASP A 43 -12.11 -5.61 -3.94
N ALA A 44 -10.88 -5.31 -4.34
CA ALA A 44 -9.87 -6.32 -4.63
C ALA A 44 -9.47 -7.13 -3.39
N TRP A 45 -9.41 -6.51 -2.22
CA TRP A 45 -9.10 -7.21 -0.97
C TRP A 45 -10.13 -8.24 -0.54
N ARG A 46 -11.33 -8.22 -1.09
CA ARG A 46 -12.33 -9.28 -0.85
C ARG A 46 -11.87 -10.64 -1.35
N ASN A 47 -11.07 -10.67 -2.42
CA ASN A 47 -10.64 -11.90 -3.08
C ASN A 47 -9.11 -12.07 -3.12
N HIS A 48 -8.35 -11.04 -2.77
CA HIS A 48 -6.89 -11.02 -2.85
C HIS A 48 -6.31 -10.40 -1.57
N ALA A 49 -5.32 -11.05 -0.97
CA ALA A 49 -4.63 -10.48 0.18
C ALA A 49 -3.70 -9.32 -0.23
N CYS A 50 -3.12 -9.37 -1.42
CA CYS A 50 -2.16 -8.39 -1.91
C CYS A 50 -2.69 -7.68 -3.15
N VAL A 51 -2.66 -6.35 -3.11
CA VAL A 51 -3.03 -5.48 -4.22
C VAL A 51 -1.86 -4.55 -4.52
N MET A 52 -1.45 -4.51 -5.77
CA MET A 52 -0.40 -3.60 -6.25
C MET A 52 -1.02 -2.50 -7.08
N VAL A 53 -0.73 -1.26 -6.73
CA VAL A 53 -1.22 -0.08 -7.46
C VAL A 53 -0.05 0.62 -8.14
N GLN A 54 -0.15 0.78 -9.45
CA GLN A 54 0.77 1.59 -10.22
C GLN A 54 0.19 3.00 -10.37
N MET A 55 0.88 3.97 -9.81
CA MET A 55 0.53 5.39 -9.94
C MET A 55 1.75 6.19 -10.37
N PRO A 56 1.62 7.07 -11.37
CA PRO A 56 2.70 7.99 -11.73
C PRO A 56 3.07 8.92 -10.56
N THR A 57 4.32 9.35 -10.53
CA THR A 57 4.79 10.36 -9.57
C THR A 57 3.95 11.64 -9.69
N GLY A 58 3.61 12.26 -8.56
CA GLY A 58 2.84 13.51 -8.52
C GLY A 58 1.33 13.35 -8.63
N THR A 59 0.78 12.13 -8.59
CA THR A 59 -0.66 11.84 -8.71
C THR A 59 -1.41 11.73 -7.36
N GLY A 60 -0.78 12.14 -6.26
CA GLY A 60 -1.41 12.10 -4.95
C GLY A 60 -1.36 10.73 -4.26
N LYS A 61 -0.32 9.95 -4.51
CA LYS A 61 -0.08 8.65 -3.89
C LYS A 61 -0.15 8.68 -2.37
N THR A 62 0.48 9.66 -1.75
CA THR A 62 0.50 9.85 -0.30
C THR A 62 -0.90 10.08 0.27
N HIS A 63 -1.72 10.89 -0.38
CA HIS A 63 -3.10 11.13 0.02
C HIS A 63 -3.97 9.88 -0.12
N LEU A 64 -3.77 9.11 -1.18
CA LEU A 64 -4.46 7.83 -1.36
C LEU A 64 -4.13 6.87 -0.22
N LEU A 65 -2.85 6.70 0.09
CA LEU A 65 -2.40 5.83 1.19
C LEU A 65 -2.97 6.28 2.53
N ALA A 66 -2.91 7.56 2.82
CA ALA A 66 -3.46 8.12 4.06
C ALA A 66 -4.98 7.88 4.16
N SER A 67 -5.70 8.04 3.07
CA SER A 67 -7.15 7.80 3.01
C SER A 67 -7.49 6.32 3.24
N VAL A 68 -6.74 5.40 2.66
CA VAL A 68 -6.92 3.96 2.87
C VAL A 68 -6.65 3.57 4.32
N ILE A 69 -5.56 4.07 4.89
CA ILE A 69 -5.20 3.82 6.30
C ILE A 69 -6.29 4.38 7.22
N TYR A 70 -6.75 5.58 6.95
CA TYR A 70 -7.81 6.22 7.72
C TYR A 70 -9.11 5.41 7.72
N ASP A 71 -9.55 4.96 6.56
CA ASP A 71 -10.78 4.17 6.45
C ASP A 71 -10.66 2.84 7.20
N LEU A 72 -9.52 2.17 7.09
CA LEU A 72 -9.30 0.90 7.78
C LEU A 72 -9.28 1.08 9.30
N LEU A 73 -8.55 2.05 9.81
CA LEU A 73 -8.44 2.30 11.25
C LEU A 73 -9.71 2.92 11.83
N SER A 74 -10.51 3.62 11.04
CA SER A 74 -11.83 4.10 11.46
C SER A 74 -12.81 2.95 11.67
N ALA A 75 -12.74 1.92 10.84
CA ALA A 75 -13.55 0.73 10.98
C ALA A 75 -13.07 -0.19 12.12
N GLU A 76 -11.76 -0.28 12.32
CA GLU A 76 -11.12 -1.16 13.30
C GLU A 76 -10.03 -0.40 14.08
N PRO A 77 -10.41 0.44 15.07
CA PRO A 77 -9.47 1.34 15.77
C PRO A 77 -8.38 0.63 16.58
N GLU A 78 -8.60 -0.62 16.98
CA GLU A 78 -7.64 -1.43 17.73
C GLU A 78 -6.55 -2.06 16.85
N GLN A 79 -6.71 -2.00 15.55
CA GLN A 79 -5.74 -2.57 14.59
C GLN A 79 -4.55 -1.64 14.38
N CYS A 80 -3.48 -2.20 13.84
CA CYS A 80 -2.31 -1.43 13.42
C CYS A 80 -1.98 -1.62 11.94
N VAL A 81 -1.30 -0.64 11.41
CA VAL A 81 -0.85 -0.57 10.01
C VAL A 81 0.65 -0.40 10.00
N TRP A 82 1.33 -1.18 9.19
CA TRP A 82 2.76 -1.02 8.93
C TRP A 82 2.98 -0.35 7.58
N ILE A 83 3.98 0.52 7.55
CA ILE A 83 4.46 1.15 6.33
C ILE A 83 5.92 0.74 6.15
N ILE A 84 6.18 -0.02 5.09
CA ILE A 84 7.52 -0.45 4.73
C ILE A 84 8.00 0.41 3.56
N ALA A 85 8.98 1.23 3.80
CA ALA A 85 9.53 2.16 2.82
C ALA A 85 11.06 2.20 2.90
N HIS A 86 11.68 2.47 1.76
CA HIS A 86 13.14 2.62 1.67
C HIS A 86 13.60 4.05 1.94
N ARG A 87 12.71 5.02 1.77
CA ARG A 87 13.02 6.45 1.91
C ARG A 87 12.35 7.03 3.13
N ARG A 88 13.16 7.61 4.00
CA ARG A 88 12.68 8.25 5.22
C ARG A 88 11.74 9.42 4.96
N GLU A 89 12.02 10.23 3.96
CA GLU A 89 11.21 11.40 3.60
C GLU A 89 9.78 10.99 3.24
N LEU A 90 9.62 9.86 2.56
CA LEU A 90 8.31 9.36 2.18
C LEU A 90 7.52 8.87 3.39
N VAL A 91 8.20 8.19 4.32
CA VAL A 91 7.60 7.78 5.59
C VAL A 91 7.07 8.98 6.36
N GLU A 92 7.90 10.03 6.48
CA GLU A 92 7.51 11.27 7.17
C GLU A 92 6.31 11.96 6.48
N GLN A 93 6.27 11.97 5.16
CA GLN A 93 5.13 12.51 4.41
C GLN A 93 3.85 11.74 4.68
N ILE A 94 3.91 10.41 4.71
CA ILE A 94 2.74 9.57 5.01
C ILE A 94 2.30 9.80 6.46
N GLU A 95 3.21 9.77 7.41
CA GLU A 95 2.91 10.01 8.83
C GLU A 95 2.27 11.38 9.05
N ASN A 96 2.81 12.43 8.44
CA ASN A 96 2.26 13.78 8.53
C ASN A 96 0.88 13.87 7.88
N THR A 97 0.66 13.18 6.78
CA THR A 97 -0.63 13.19 6.10
C THR A 97 -1.70 12.45 6.91
N VAL A 98 -1.40 11.28 7.44
CA VAL A 98 -2.35 10.55 8.30
C VAL A 98 -2.63 11.29 9.60
N ALA A 99 -1.65 12.04 10.14
CA ALA A 99 -1.84 12.87 11.33
C ALA A 99 -2.90 13.96 11.12
N ARG A 100 -3.02 14.51 9.90
CA ARG A 100 -4.07 15.47 9.55
C ARG A 100 -5.47 14.86 9.65
N TYR A 101 -5.59 13.55 9.50
CA TYR A 101 -6.83 12.80 9.69
C TYR A 101 -7.02 12.33 11.15
N GLY A 102 -6.18 12.76 12.09
CA GLY A 102 -6.29 12.40 13.49
C GLY A 102 -5.57 11.10 13.91
N ILE A 103 -4.86 10.47 12.99
CA ILE A 103 -4.07 9.26 13.27
C ILE A 103 -2.65 9.68 13.63
N ARG A 104 -2.32 9.56 14.90
CA ARG A 104 -1.00 9.97 15.42
C ARG A 104 -0.08 8.77 15.60
N LYS A 105 1.18 8.97 15.30
CA LYS A 105 2.23 7.96 15.48
C LYS A 105 2.31 7.46 16.93
N GLU A 106 2.10 8.34 17.89
CA GLU A 106 2.18 8.05 19.32
C GLU A 106 1.11 7.04 19.77
N ASN A 107 0.01 6.93 19.05
CA ASN A 107 -1.05 5.97 19.35
C ASN A 107 -0.68 4.52 18.98
N GLY A 108 0.45 4.29 18.31
CA GLY A 108 0.89 2.96 17.90
C GLY A 108 0.08 2.33 16.77
N GLN A 109 -0.89 3.04 16.23
CA GLN A 109 -1.74 2.53 15.14
C GLN A 109 -1.00 2.45 13.80
N VAL A 110 -0.04 3.34 13.56
CA VAL A 110 0.78 3.37 12.34
C VAL A 110 2.24 3.27 12.73
N ARG A 111 2.92 2.27 12.19
CA ARG A 111 4.37 2.07 12.39
C ARG A 111 5.06 2.04 11.03
N ALA A 112 6.07 2.85 10.90
CA ALA A 112 6.92 2.88 9.72
C ALA A 112 8.27 2.23 10.01
N MET A 113 8.75 1.40 9.09
CA MET A 113 10.00 0.67 9.24
C MET A 113 10.59 0.28 7.89
N SER A 114 11.87 -0.03 7.89
CA SER A 114 12.51 -0.68 6.75
C SER A 114 12.34 -2.19 6.81
N ILE A 115 12.42 -2.86 5.67
CA ILE A 115 12.41 -4.32 5.64
C ILE A 115 13.64 -4.91 6.33
N GLN A 116 14.77 -4.21 6.28
CA GLN A 116 16.00 -4.63 6.94
C GLN A 116 15.84 -4.61 8.45
N TRP A 117 15.23 -3.56 9.00
CA TRP A 117 14.95 -3.49 10.43
C TRP A 117 14.01 -4.62 10.84
N LEU A 118 12.94 -4.80 10.11
CA LEU A 118 11.92 -5.81 10.37
C LEU A 118 12.51 -7.22 10.37
N SER A 119 13.38 -7.53 9.40
CA SER A 119 14.02 -8.86 9.30
C SER A 119 14.93 -9.21 10.48
N ARG A 120 15.37 -8.22 11.23
CA ARG A 120 16.16 -8.42 12.45
C ARG A 120 15.31 -8.49 13.73
N HIS A 121 14.05 -8.10 13.67
CA HIS A 121 13.19 -7.90 14.84
C HIS A 121 11.91 -8.74 14.80
N TRP A 122 11.84 -9.77 13.95
CA TRP A 122 10.66 -10.63 13.85
C TRP A 122 10.19 -11.17 15.20
N ASN A 123 11.13 -11.57 16.05
CA ASN A 123 10.82 -12.18 17.33
C ASN A 123 10.35 -11.19 18.41
N ASP A 124 10.56 -9.90 18.19
CA ASP A 124 10.19 -8.83 19.11
C ASP A 124 8.79 -8.27 18.83
N ILE A 125 8.15 -8.73 17.76
CA ILE A 125 6.85 -8.24 17.31
C ILE A 125 5.78 -9.23 17.69
N HIS A 126 4.87 -8.80 18.56
CA HIS A 126 3.80 -9.65 19.10
C HIS A 126 2.43 -9.40 18.46
N ASN A 127 2.22 -8.23 17.87
CA ASN A 127 0.94 -7.86 17.25
C ASN A 127 1.06 -7.85 15.73
N ALA A 128 0.27 -8.70 15.08
CA ALA A 128 0.19 -8.72 13.62
C ALA A 128 -0.52 -7.45 13.09
N PRO A 129 -0.05 -6.86 12.00
CA PRO A 129 -0.73 -5.73 11.39
C PRO A 129 -1.97 -6.18 10.62
N ALA A 130 -2.97 -5.32 10.54
CA ALA A 130 -4.12 -5.53 9.66
C ALA A 130 -3.81 -5.20 8.20
N LEU A 131 -2.91 -4.23 8.00
CA LEU A 131 -2.47 -3.75 6.69
C LEU A 131 -0.96 -3.54 6.68
N ILE A 132 -0.32 -3.97 5.61
CA ILE A 132 1.07 -3.68 5.30
C ILE A 132 1.12 -2.87 4.01
N VAL A 133 1.55 -1.63 4.10
CA VAL A 133 1.78 -0.75 2.95
C VAL A 133 3.24 -0.86 2.56
N ILE A 134 3.50 -1.13 1.29
CA ILE A 134 4.85 -1.26 0.74
C ILE A 134 5.04 -0.20 -0.34
N ASP A 135 5.92 0.75 -0.07
CA ASP A 135 6.31 1.73 -1.09
C ASP A 135 7.40 1.17 -2.00
N GLU A 136 7.38 1.61 -3.25
CA GLU A 136 8.25 1.06 -4.29
C GLU A 136 8.18 -0.47 -4.36
N ALA A 137 6.96 -0.99 -4.41
CA ALA A 137 6.64 -2.41 -4.27
C ALA A 137 7.27 -3.32 -5.36
N HIS A 138 7.88 -2.75 -6.39
CA HIS A 138 8.70 -3.52 -7.32
C HIS A 138 9.91 -4.19 -6.65
N HIS A 139 10.37 -3.69 -5.50
CA HIS A 139 11.37 -4.33 -4.67
C HIS A 139 10.83 -5.51 -3.84
N ALA A 140 9.52 -5.66 -3.75
CA ALA A 140 8.87 -6.71 -2.96
C ALA A 140 9.10 -8.14 -3.50
N LEU A 141 9.76 -8.28 -4.63
CA LEU A 141 10.22 -9.56 -5.16
C LEU A 141 11.52 -10.06 -4.52
N ALA A 142 12.16 -9.24 -3.69
CA ALA A 142 13.39 -9.61 -2.99
C ALA A 142 13.14 -10.67 -1.91
N GLU A 143 14.17 -11.46 -1.60
CA GLU A 143 14.10 -12.55 -0.63
C GLU A 143 13.60 -12.10 0.76
N SER A 144 13.99 -10.89 1.19
CA SER A 144 13.57 -10.32 2.47
C SER A 144 12.05 -10.15 2.62
N TYR A 145 11.32 -10.03 1.51
CA TYR A 145 9.86 -9.93 1.55
C TYR A 145 9.15 -11.29 1.61
N LYS A 146 9.83 -12.39 1.27
CA LYS A 146 9.26 -13.75 1.38
C LYS A 146 8.86 -14.07 2.81
N GLU A 147 9.74 -13.76 3.76
CA GLU A 147 9.48 -13.98 5.16
C GLU A 147 8.32 -13.13 5.68
N LEU A 148 8.22 -11.88 5.23
CA LEU A 148 7.10 -11.00 5.53
C LEU A 148 5.77 -11.61 5.11
N TRP A 149 5.69 -12.14 3.89
CA TRP A 149 4.50 -12.82 3.37
C TRP A 149 4.16 -14.09 4.14
N ALA A 150 5.18 -14.89 4.46
CA ALA A 150 4.99 -16.13 5.20
C ALA A 150 4.51 -15.92 6.63
N ARG A 151 5.01 -14.88 7.30
CA ARG A 151 4.64 -14.55 8.69
C ARG A 151 3.28 -13.90 8.83
N TYR A 152 2.85 -13.12 7.83
CA TYR A 152 1.60 -12.36 7.87
C TYR A 152 0.72 -12.64 6.64
N PRO A 153 0.30 -13.90 6.43
CA PRO A 153 -0.47 -14.26 5.25
C PRO A 153 -1.87 -13.65 5.22
N HIS A 154 -2.44 -13.36 6.39
CA HIS A 154 -3.79 -12.80 6.53
C HIS A 154 -3.82 -11.27 6.51
N ALA A 155 -2.69 -10.60 6.69
CA ALA A 155 -2.63 -9.15 6.59
C ALA A 155 -2.95 -8.70 5.16
N LYS A 156 -3.77 -7.68 5.02
CA LYS A 156 -3.96 -7.00 3.74
C LYS A 156 -2.65 -6.31 3.34
N LYS A 157 -2.31 -6.37 2.08
CA LYS A 157 -1.07 -5.79 1.57
C LYS A 157 -1.40 -4.84 0.42
N LEU A 158 -0.86 -3.64 0.50
CA LEU A 158 -0.99 -2.62 -0.51
C LEU A 158 0.39 -2.18 -0.96
N GLY A 159 0.76 -2.59 -2.16
CA GLY A 159 1.99 -2.15 -2.80
C GLY A 159 1.74 -0.95 -3.70
N MET A 160 2.62 0.04 -3.62
CA MET A 160 2.59 1.22 -4.48
C MET A 160 3.87 1.28 -5.30
N THR A 161 3.73 1.53 -6.59
CA THR A 161 4.89 1.72 -7.48
C THR A 161 4.59 2.77 -8.55
N ALA A 162 5.58 3.59 -8.85
CA ALA A 162 5.54 4.49 -10.00
C ALA A 162 6.03 3.80 -11.28
N THR A 163 6.83 2.75 -11.13
CA THR A 163 7.45 2.03 -12.24
C THR A 163 6.57 0.86 -12.67
N PRO A 164 6.29 0.69 -13.98
CA PRO A 164 5.57 -0.49 -14.46
C PRO A 164 6.34 -1.76 -14.08
N CYS A 165 5.66 -2.71 -13.47
CA CYS A 165 6.22 -4.04 -13.32
C CYS A 165 6.36 -4.65 -14.72
N ARG A 166 7.59 -4.75 -15.21
CA ARG A 166 7.85 -5.44 -16.46
C ARG A 166 7.45 -6.92 -16.30
N PRO A 167 6.63 -7.47 -17.22
CA PRO A 167 6.41 -8.90 -17.21
C PRO A 167 7.78 -9.57 -17.43
N TYR A 168 8.09 -10.56 -16.61
CA TYR A 168 9.25 -11.40 -16.85
C TYR A 168 9.16 -11.95 -18.27
N ARG A 169 10.08 -11.56 -19.13
CA ARG A 169 10.31 -12.33 -20.35
C ARG A 169 10.87 -13.68 -19.92
N LYS A 170 10.12 -14.71 -20.25
CA LYS A 170 10.64 -16.08 -20.20
C LYS A 170 11.83 -16.20 -21.14
#